data_045eab7f7c2ba723308538241251a264
#
_entry.id   045eab7f7c2ba723308538241251a264
#
_cell.length_a   1.000
_cell.length_b   1.000
_cell.length_c   1.000
_cell.angle_alpha   90.00
_cell.angle_beta   90.00
_cell.angle_gamma   90.00
#
_symmetry.space_group_name_H-M   'P 1'
#
loop_
_entity.id
_entity.type
_entity.pdbx_description
1 polymer ?
#
loop_
_entity_poly.entity_id
_entity_poly.type
_entity_poly.pdbx_seq_one_letter_code
_entity_poly.pdbx_strand_id
1 'polypeptide(L)'
;VSIFAITLTAETSLLSDQTRSAWEQAEANALDAQQAVAFCRRYAHGWLSFADVETGLLPRRISGDAYWNAKDCAADNFPFLVLTDHVLDDFYLKQTVHSMLQAERRLTTRVDGLPDTYDFLKQGFREETVQWDNILFGASEYVKDGLMPITEWMGPTAWEERMLELLYGIWRHAEVSTPAGPIPTNNIEVHGELLQSMSRMYWRTGDTRFKTWCYRLADQYLLHHHLLDHASIRLRDHGCEVISGLSETYLIASRQDPDRHARYREPFHRILDDILDHAVNPDGMMPNTYQPSKKGDMNLGISDGWGYVYNAYLTVADIDGVPRYREAVRHALENIHKYLDADWERGGADGYADSVEGALNMLNRLPVDTAFEWADQSIRKIWEKQRPDGIIEGWYGDGNSARTSLMYALWKTQGVAPNPWRDGLQIGAVEREGALHLWIQSQDFWSGTLRFDRLRHKDWFRLPVDYPRINQFPQWFTVSDDDKFDVQKDDRSVVILTGEQLRAYALQIKPGQNVRLLIKRHTRD
;
A
#
# COMPACT_ATOMS: atom_id res chain seq x y z
N VAL A 1 47.23 19.43 -15.63
CA VAL A 1 45.95 19.70 -14.98
C VAL A 1 45.52 18.38 -14.38
N SER A 2 45.81 18.18 -13.08
CA SER A 2 45.48 16.96 -12.34
C SER A 2 44.08 17.10 -11.78
N ILE A 3 43.22 16.19 -12.19
CA ILE A 3 41.86 16.03 -11.62
C ILE A 3 42.05 15.18 -10.36
N PHE A 4 41.89 15.77 -9.19
CA PHE A 4 41.73 15.04 -7.95
C PHE A 4 40.31 14.45 -7.90
N ALA A 5 40.20 13.14 -8.11
CA ALA A 5 39.00 12.39 -7.76
C ALA A 5 38.96 12.22 -6.23
N ILE A 6 38.05 12.94 -5.58
CA ILE A 6 37.73 12.70 -4.17
C ILE A 6 36.82 11.48 -4.14
N THR A 7 37.38 10.33 -3.83
CA THR A 7 36.65 9.14 -3.46
C THR A 7 36.14 9.36 -2.04
N LEU A 8 34.90 9.78 -1.91
CA LEU A 8 34.16 9.70 -0.64
C LEU A 8 33.85 8.22 -0.38
N THR A 9 34.68 7.59 0.41
CA THR A 9 34.35 6.31 1.06
C THR A 9 33.26 6.61 2.10
N ALA A 10 32.04 6.27 1.76
CA ALA A 10 30.92 6.25 2.72
C ALA A 10 31.09 5.04 3.66
N GLU A 11 31.99 5.13 4.61
CA GLU A 11 31.84 4.41 5.87
C GLU A 11 30.77 5.12 6.69
N THR A 12 29.50 4.90 6.35
CA THR A 12 28.38 5.22 7.22
C THR A 12 28.42 4.19 8.34
N SER A 13 29.04 4.51 9.45
CA SER A 13 28.90 3.80 10.72
C SER A 13 27.40 3.68 11.01
N LEU A 14 26.89 2.47 10.96
CA LEU A 14 25.54 2.10 11.44
C LEU A 14 25.55 2.23 12.98
N LEU A 15 25.50 3.47 13.46
CA LEU A 15 25.07 3.73 14.83
C LEU A 15 23.58 3.36 14.85
N SER A 16 23.20 2.39 15.68
CA SER A 16 21.80 2.00 15.84
C SER A 16 20.95 3.24 16.14
N ASP A 17 19.73 3.30 15.66
CA ASP A 17 18.80 4.40 15.91
C ASP A 17 18.63 4.73 17.41
N GLN A 18 18.90 3.80 18.27
CA GLN A 18 18.86 3.95 19.73
C GLN A 18 19.93 4.92 20.29
N THR A 19 21.03 5.19 19.56
CA THR A 19 22.10 6.07 20.04
C THR A 19 21.97 7.52 19.54
N ARG A 20 21.13 7.76 18.53
CA ARG A 20 20.89 9.11 18.00
C ARG A 20 19.92 9.90 18.85
N SER A 21 20.12 11.20 19.01
CA SER A 21 19.09 12.09 19.53
C SER A 21 17.87 12.11 18.59
N ALA A 22 16.68 12.44 19.10
CA ALA A 22 15.47 12.53 18.27
C ALA A 22 15.63 13.53 17.10
N TRP A 23 16.38 14.61 17.30
CA TRP A 23 16.65 15.60 16.23
C TRP A 23 17.62 15.07 15.16
N GLU A 24 18.69 14.38 15.56
CA GLU A 24 19.60 13.73 14.62
C GLU A 24 18.91 12.65 13.80
N GLN A 25 17.99 11.90 14.42
CA GLN A 25 17.17 10.92 13.72
C GLN A 25 16.21 11.59 12.74
N ALA A 26 15.53 12.67 13.12
CA ALA A 26 14.63 13.41 12.24
C ALA A 26 15.38 14.00 11.03
N GLU A 27 16.61 14.51 11.24
CA GLU A 27 17.48 15.01 10.16
C GLU A 27 17.93 13.88 9.22
N ALA A 28 18.31 12.72 9.75
CA ALA A 28 18.64 11.55 8.92
C ALA A 28 17.42 11.07 8.11
N ASN A 29 16.26 10.99 8.74
CA ASN A 29 15.00 10.63 8.08
C ASN A 29 14.64 11.61 6.95
N ALA A 30 15.02 12.88 7.05
CA ALA A 30 14.76 13.88 6.00
C ALA A 30 15.52 13.58 4.71
N LEU A 31 16.75 13.07 4.80
CA LEU A 31 17.54 12.65 3.63
C LEU A 31 16.91 11.41 2.97
N ASP A 32 16.51 10.43 3.76
CA ASP A 32 15.87 9.22 3.27
C ASP A 32 14.51 9.53 2.60
N ALA A 33 13.68 10.38 3.22
CA ALA A 33 12.42 10.81 2.64
C ALA A 33 12.60 11.59 1.32
N GLN A 34 13.60 12.47 1.26
CA GLN A 34 13.93 13.21 0.03
C GLN A 34 14.31 12.24 -1.10
N GLN A 35 15.13 11.24 -0.81
CA GLN A 35 15.54 10.25 -1.81
C GLN A 35 14.36 9.44 -2.33
N ALA A 36 13.47 9.00 -1.43
CA ALA A 36 12.26 8.24 -1.78
C ALA A 36 11.31 9.07 -2.67
N VAL A 37 11.08 10.33 -2.31
CA VAL A 37 10.23 11.24 -3.09
C VAL A 37 10.84 11.56 -4.46
N ALA A 38 12.16 11.77 -4.53
CA ALA A 38 12.87 11.98 -5.79
C ALA A 38 12.78 10.76 -6.70
N PHE A 39 12.84 9.54 -6.13
CA PHE A 39 12.60 8.30 -6.86
C PHE A 39 11.19 8.26 -7.47
N CYS A 40 10.15 8.54 -6.68
CA CYS A 40 8.76 8.55 -7.15
C CYS A 40 8.51 9.60 -8.23
N ARG A 41 9.11 10.80 -8.08
CA ARG A 41 9.01 11.86 -9.09
C ARG A 41 9.64 11.42 -10.42
N ARG A 42 10.86 10.85 -10.39
CA ARG A 42 11.50 10.32 -11.61
C ARG A 42 10.69 9.19 -12.23
N TYR A 43 10.11 8.29 -11.41
CA TYR A 43 9.23 7.23 -11.88
C TYR A 43 8.01 7.82 -12.63
N ALA A 44 7.30 8.76 -12.03
CA ALA A 44 6.12 9.37 -12.64
C ALA A 44 6.47 10.07 -13.96
N HIS A 45 7.50 10.92 -14.00
CA HIS A 45 7.93 11.60 -15.22
C HIS A 45 8.45 10.63 -16.29
N GLY A 46 9.15 9.56 -15.87
CA GLY A 46 9.62 8.52 -16.77
C GLY A 46 8.45 7.87 -17.52
N TRP A 47 7.44 7.38 -16.79
CA TRP A 47 6.28 6.75 -17.42
C TRP A 47 5.43 7.71 -18.23
N LEU A 48 5.26 8.96 -17.79
CA LEU A 48 4.56 9.98 -18.58
C LEU A 48 5.21 10.24 -19.94
N SER A 49 6.52 10.08 -20.06
CA SER A 49 7.21 10.25 -21.34
C SER A 49 6.87 9.15 -22.37
N PHE A 50 6.32 8.03 -21.91
CA PHE A 50 5.87 6.90 -22.75
C PHE A 50 4.34 6.87 -22.92
N ALA A 51 3.60 7.80 -22.33
CA ALA A 51 2.16 7.87 -22.55
C ALA A 51 1.85 8.03 -24.04
N ASP A 52 0.83 7.31 -24.51
CA ASP A 52 0.40 7.40 -25.90
C ASP A 52 -0.09 8.82 -26.23
N VAL A 53 0.42 9.42 -27.29
CA VAL A 53 0.20 10.83 -27.62
C VAL A 53 -1.26 11.15 -27.96
N GLU A 54 -1.99 10.19 -28.53
CA GLU A 54 -3.38 10.39 -28.97
C GLU A 54 -4.38 10.19 -27.82
N THR A 55 -4.12 9.20 -26.98
CA THR A 55 -5.04 8.82 -25.89
C THR A 55 -4.64 9.36 -24.53
N GLY A 56 -3.35 9.63 -24.33
CA GLY A 56 -2.77 9.98 -23.03
C GLY A 56 -2.65 8.80 -22.07
N LEU A 57 -2.99 7.58 -22.49
CA LEU A 57 -2.91 6.39 -21.65
C LEU A 57 -1.49 5.82 -21.57
N LEU A 58 -1.14 5.22 -20.44
CA LEU A 58 0.14 4.54 -20.26
C LEU A 58 0.13 3.20 -21.00
N PRO A 59 1.19 2.87 -21.78
CA PRO A 59 1.32 1.55 -22.36
C PRO A 59 1.74 0.52 -21.31
N ARG A 60 1.34 -0.73 -21.50
CA ARG A 60 1.81 -1.83 -20.66
C ARG A 60 3.33 -2.00 -20.72
N ARG A 61 3.95 -1.70 -21.86
CA ARG A 61 5.39 -1.84 -22.10
C ARG A 61 5.93 -0.60 -22.79
N ILE A 62 7.20 -0.31 -22.53
CA ILE A 62 7.90 0.79 -23.21
C ILE A 62 8.42 0.40 -24.60
N SER A 63 8.36 -0.88 -24.97
CA SER A 63 8.78 -1.39 -26.28
C SER A 63 7.92 -2.58 -26.70
N GLY A 64 7.76 -2.77 -28.01
CA GLY A 64 6.96 -3.83 -28.60
C GLY A 64 5.48 -3.46 -28.76
N ASP A 65 4.58 -4.38 -28.50
CA ASP A 65 3.14 -4.16 -28.63
C ASP A 65 2.64 -3.03 -27.73
N ALA A 66 2.09 -2.00 -28.33
CA ALA A 66 1.57 -0.83 -27.64
C ALA A 66 0.07 -1.01 -27.33
N TYR A 67 -0.25 -1.40 -26.12
CA TYR A 67 -1.62 -1.51 -25.63
C TYR A 67 -1.72 -1.13 -24.15
N TRP A 68 -2.92 -0.74 -23.76
CA TRP A 68 -3.31 -0.52 -22.37
C TRP A 68 -4.15 -1.70 -21.87
N ASN A 69 -4.03 -2.07 -20.61
CA ASN A 69 -4.90 -3.03 -19.94
C ASN A 69 -5.22 -2.56 -18.51
N ALA A 70 -6.33 -3.07 -17.96
CA ALA A 70 -6.72 -2.75 -16.60
C ALA A 70 -5.80 -3.39 -15.56
N LYS A 71 -5.32 -4.58 -15.83
CA LYS A 71 -4.48 -5.37 -14.95
C LYS A 71 -3.16 -4.66 -14.59
N ASP A 72 -2.37 -4.31 -15.56
CA ASP A 72 -1.03 -3.74 -15.31
C ASP A 72 -1.06 -2.19 -15.35
N CYS A 73 -1.65 -1.61 -16.43
CA CYS A 73 -1.58 -0.16 -16.62
C CYS A 73 -2.42 0.62 -15.61
N ALA A 74 -3.63 0.13 -15.31
CA ALA A 74 -4.55 0.82 -14.41
C ALA A 74 -4.41 0.36 -12.96
N ALA A 75 -4.05 -0.88 -12.70
CA ALA A 75 -3.87 -1.39 -11.35
C ALA A 75 -2.49 -1.02 -10.79
N ASP A 76 -1.40 -1.37 -11.49
CA ASP A 76 -0.06 -1.29 -10.92
C ASP A 76 0.72 -0.03 -11.28
N ASN A 77 0.37 0.69 -12.35
CA ASN A 77 1.14 1.85 -12.79
C ASN A 77 0.46 3.19 -12.48
N PHE A 78 -0.70 3.42 -13.08
CA PHE A 78 -1.45 4.67 -12.98
C PHE A 78 -1.70 5.18 -11.54
N PRO A 79 -2.08 4.35 -10.56
CA PRO A 79 -2.43 4.81 -9.23
C PRO A 79 -1.27 5.48 -8.52
N PHE A 80 -0.04 5.01 -8.78
CA PHE A 80 1.13 5.54 -8.10
C PHE A 80 1.62 6.86 -8.69
N LEU A 81 1.22 7.18 -9.93
CA LEU A 81 1.32 8.54 -10.46
C LEU A 81 0.35 9.47 -9.74
N VAL A 82 -0.90 9.03 -9.50
CA VAL A 82 -1.92 9.79 -8.76
C VAL A 82 -1.48 10.06 -7.32
N LEU A 83 -0.99 9.04 -6.62
CA LEU A 83 -0.52 9.17 -5.24
C LEU A 83 0.76 10.00 -5.14
N THR A 84 1.65 9.89 -6.13
CA THR A 84 2.84 10.76 -6.23
C THR A 84 2.42 12.22 -6.40
N ASP A 85 1.48 12.52 -7.31
CA ASP A 85 0.91 13.87 -7.44
C ASP A 85 0.34 14.37 -6.12
N HIS A 86 -0.47 13.55 -5.48
CA HIS A 86 -1.09 13.92 -4.20
C HIS A 86 -0.06 14.30 -3.13
N VAL A 87 1.07 13.59 -3.06
CA VAL A 87 2.15 13.89 -2.11
C VAL A 87 2.92 15.14 -2.52
N LEU A 88 3.24 15.29 -3.80
CA LEU A 88 4.07 16.39 -4.33
C LEU A 88 3.29 17.71 -4.48
N ASP A 89 1.97 17.65 -4.69
CA ASP A 89 1.13 18.75 -5.17
C ASP A 89 1.71 19.40 -6.44
N ASP A 90 1.91 18.55 -7.47
CA ASP A 90 2.44 18.94 -8.77
C ASP A 90 1.28 19.24 -9.73
N PHE A 91 1.15 20.51 -10.11
CA PHE A 91 0.04 20.97 -10.93
C PHE A 91 -0.06 20.26 -12.31
N TYR A 92 1.08 20.02 -12.95
CA TYR A 92 1.12 19.36 -14.25
C TYR A 92 0.73 17.88 -14.15
N LEU A 93 1.32 17.18 -13.19
CA LEU A 93 1.02 15.78 -12.94
C LEU A 93 -0.47 15.59 -12.59
N LYS A 94 -1.02 16.47 -11.76
CA LYS A 94 -2.43 16.47 -11.38
C LYS A 94 -3.39 16.57 -12.57
N GLN A 95 -3.15 17.50 -13.48
CA GLN A 95 -3.96 17.61 -14.69
C GLN A 95 -3.85 16.38 -15.57
N THR A 96 -2.64 15.84 -15.72
CA THR A 96 -2.37 14.67 -16.55
C THR A 96 -3.10 13.43 -16.04
N VAL A 97 -3.00 13.11 -14.73
CA VAL A 97 -3.66 11.91 -14.18
C VAL A 97 -5.18 12.00 -14.22
N HIS A 98 -5.76 13.19 -14.06
CA HIS A 98 -7.20 13.39 -14.27
C HIS A 98 -7.62 13.18 -15.73
N SER A 99 -6.82 13.64 -16.68
CA SER A 99 -7.09 13.42 -18.11
C SER A 99 -6.97 11.93 -18.48
N MET A 100 -6.03 11.21 -17.86
CA MET A 100 -5.88 9.76 -18.02
C MET A 100 -7.11 9.00 -17.54
N LEU A 101 -7.67 9.35 -16.37
CA LEU A 101 -8.90 8.72 -15.86
C LEU A 101 -10.07 8.92 -16.84
N GLN A 102 -10.22 10.14 -17.40
CA GLN A 102 -11.26 10.43 -18.37
C GLN A 102 -11.06 9.64 -19.69
N ALA A 103 -9.82 9.53 -20.16
CA ALA A 103 -9.48 8.77 -21.35
C ALA A 103 -9.73 7.27 -21.14
N GLU A 104 -9.31 6.72 -20.00
CA GLU A 104 -9.57 5.33 -19.60
C GLU A 104 -11.07 5.03 -19.68
N ARG A 105 -11.90 5.78 -18.95
CA ARG A 105 -13.35 5.55 -18.93
C ARG A 105 -13.99 5.64 -20.32
N ARG A 106 -13.55 6.57 -21.15
CA ARG A 106 -14.12 6.80 -22.49
C ARG A 106 -13.70 5.74 -23.50
N LEU A 107 -12.43 5.31 -23.49
CA LEU A 107 -11.83 4.50 -24.56
C LEU A 107 -11.84 3.01 -24.24
N THR A 108 -11.69 2.65 -22.97
CA THR A 108 -11.46 1.25 -22.57
C THR A 108 -12.74 0.57 -22.05
N THR A 109 -13.76 1.32 -21.66
CA THR A 109 -15.03 0.74 -21.18
C THR A 109 -15.73 0.00 -22.32
N ARG A 110 -15.96 -1.30 -22.13
CA ARG A 110 -16.56 -2.19 -23.12
C ARG A 110 -17.95 -2.68 -22.75
N VAL A 111 -18.13 -3.17 -21.52
CA VAL A 111 -19.39 -3.75 -21.05
C VAL A 111 -19.68 -3.27 -19.63
N ASP A 112 -20.87 -2.70 -19.41
CA ASP A 112 -21.39 -2.33 -18.07
C ASP A 112 -20.42 -1.57 -17.17
N GLY A 113 -19.62 -0.68 -17.75
CA GLY A 113 -18.60 0.08 -17.05
C GLY A 113 -17.24 -0.64 -16.95
N LEU A 114 -17.16 -1.92 -17.31
CA LEU A 114 -15.92 -2.71 -17.20
C LEU A 114 -14.96 -2.42 -18.36
N PRO A 115 -13.67 -2.19 -18.07
CA PRO A 115 -12.66 -1.94 -19.07
C PRO A 115 -12.17 -3.23 -19.72
N ASP A 116 -11.77 -3.15 -20.98
CA ASP A 116 -11.08 -4.21 -21.70
C ASP A 116 -9.79 -3.66 -22.34
N THR A 117 -8.91 -4.56 -22.76
CA THR A 117 -7.61 -4.23 -23.34
C THR A 117 -7.78 -3.36 -24.59
N TYR A 118 -7.16 -2.18 -24.57
CA TYR A 118 -7.19 -1.20 -25.66
C TYR A 118 -5.87 -1.20 -26.44
N ASP A 119 -5.95 -1.45 -27.74
CA ASP A 119 -4.81 -1.46 -28.64
C ASP A 119 -4.63 -0.09 -29.29
N PHE A 120 -3.49 0.57 -29.09
CA PHE A 120 -3.23 1.92 -29.60
C PHE A 120 -3.11 1.97 -31.12
N LEU A 121 -2.62 0.90 -31.76
CA LEU A 121 -2.51 0.86 -33.22
C LEU A 121 -3.86 0.66 -33.89
N LYS A 122 -4.73 -0.17 -33.31
CA LYS A 122 -6.10 -0.38 -33.79
C LYS A 122 -7.03 0.76 -33.42
N GLN A 123 -6.67 1.59 -32.46
CA GLN A 123 -7.55 2.60 -31.82
C GLN A 123 -8.89 1.99 -31.36
N GLY A 124 -8.82 0.82 -30.71
CA GLY A 124 -9.97 0.05 -30.29
C GLY A 124 -9.60 -1.15 -29.43
N PHE A 125 -10.59 -1.98 -29.14
CA PHE A 125 -10.35 -3.19 -28.33
C PHE A 125 -9.42 -4.17 -29.05
N ARG A 126 -8.51 -4.77 -28.27
CA ARG A 126 -7.52 -5.72 -28.80
C ARG A 126 -8.17 -6.98 -29.36
N GLU A 127 -9.16 -7.52 -28.63
CA GLU A 127 -9.89 -8.72 -29.01
C GLU A 127 -11.27 -8.35 -29.56
N GLU A 128 -11.71 -9.05 -30.62
CA GLU A 128 -13.04 -8.83 -31.22
C GLU A 128 -14.16 -9.28 -30.28
N THR A 129 -13.95 -10.39 -29.56
CA THR A 129 -14.90 -10.97 -28.60
C THR A 129 -14.52 -10.64 -27.17
N VAL A 130 -15.54 -10.49 -26.33
CA VAL A 130 -15.37 -10.24 -24.88
C VAL A 130 -14.71 -11.44 -24.23
N GLN A 131 -13.58 -11.21 -23.55
CA GLN A 131 -12.85 -12.22 -22.79
C GLN A 131 -13.15 -12.01 -21.29
N TRP A 132 -14.21 -12.63 -20.80
CA TRP A 132 -14.74 -12.36 -19.46
C TRP A 132 -13.73 -12.56 -18.35
N ASP A 133 -12.93 -13.63 -18.38
CA ASP A 133 -11.91 -13.90 -17.35
C ASP A 133 -10.89 -12.76 -17.26
N ASN A 134 -10.47 -12.23 -18.42
CA ASN A 134 -9.52 -11.12 -18.46
C ASN A 134 -10.14 -9.80 -17.98
N ILE A 135 -11.41 -9.55 -18.35
CA ILE A 135 -12.14 -8.35 -17.91
C ILE A 135 -12.37 -8.37 -16.40
N LEU A 136 -12.87 -9.49 -15.86
CA LEU A 136 -13.14 -9.61 -14.43
C LEU A 136 -11.86 -9.54 -13.60
N PHE A 137 -10.80 -10.23 -14.03
CA PHE A 137 -9.51 -10.17 -13.37
C PHE A 137 -8.95 -8.74 -13.40
N GLY A 138 -8.80 -8.13 -14.56
CA GLY A 138 -8.25 -6.79 -14.68
C GLY A 138 -9.09 -5.72 -13.97
N ALA A 139 -10.42 -5.86 -13.95
CA ALA A 139 -11.29 -4.92 -13.25
C ALA A 139 -11.18 -5.05 -11.72
N SER A 140 -11.08 -6.28 -11.19
CA SER A 140 -10.93 -6.49 -9.74
C SER A 140 -9.57 -6.03 -9.23
N GLU A 141 -8.51 -6.28 -9.99
CA GLU A 141 -7.16 -5.81 -9.69
C GLU A 141 -7.08 -4.27 -9.76
N TYR A 142 -7.64 -3.66 -10.81
CA TYR A 142 -7.74 -2.20 -10.88
C TYR A 142 -8.47 -1.57 -9.68
N VAL A 143 -9.55 -2.22 -9.21
CA VAL A 143 -10.24 -1.79 -7.99
C VAL A 143 -9.34 -1.91 -6.78
N LYS A 144 -8.73 -3.09 -6.54
CA LYS A 144 -8.05 -3.42 -5.29
C LYS A 144 -6.66 -2.77 -5.22
N ASP A 145 -5.83 -2.89 -6.27
CA ASP A 145 -4.46 -2.38 -6.26
C ASP A 145 -4.38 -0.90 -6.66
N GLY A 146 -5.30 -0.46 -7.51
CA GLY A 146 -5.30 0.89 -8.04
C GLY A 146 -6.18 1.88 -7.31
N LEU A 147 -7.49 1.72 -7.43
CA LEU A 147 -8.47 2.73 -7.00
C LEU A 147 -8.69 2.74 -5.48
N MET A 148 -8.52 1.59 -4.82
CA MET A 148 -8.69 1.49 -3.37
C MET A 148 -7.62 2.28 -2.60
N PRO A 149 -6.30 2.15 -2.86
CA PRO A 149 -5.28 2.98 -2.22
C PRO A 149 -5.50 4.48 -2.44
N ILE A 150 -5.88 4.89 -3.65
CA ILE A 150 -6.21 6.29 -3.96
C ILE A 150 -7.38 6.76 -3.07
N THR A 151 -8.45 5.99 -3.02
CA THR A 151 -9.65 6.32 -2.23
C THR A 151 -9.36 6.34 -0.74
N GLU A 152 -8.55 5.39 -0.26
CA GLU A 152 -8.17 5.33 1.16
C GLU A 152 -7.32 6.53 1.59
N TRP A 153 -6.45 7.03 0.69
CA TRP A 153 -5.64 8.20 1.00
C TRP A 153 -6.38 9.51 0.82
N MET A 154 -7.06 9.68 -0.32
CA MET A 154 -7.62 10.97 -0.72
C MET A 154 -9.07 11.18 -0.27
N GLY A 155 -9.77 10.11 0.10
CA GLY A 155 -11.21 10.16 0.41
C GLY A 155 -12.09 10.19 -0.85
N PRO A 156 -13.28 10.84 -0.80
CA PRO A 156 -14.23 10.85 -1.92
C PRO A 156 -13.70 11.66 -3.10
N THR A 157 -13.57 11.01 -4.25
CA THR A 157 -13.05 11.59 -5.50
C THR A 157 -13.66 10.88 -6.72
N ALA A 158 -13.33 11.34 -7.94
CA ALA A 158 -13.70 10.68 -9.18
C ALA A 158 -13.16 9.24 -9.30
N TRP A 159 -12.05 8.92 -8.63
CA TRP A 159 -11.51 7.56 -8.58
C TRP A 159 -12.39 6.61 -7.74
N GLU A 160 -12.99 7.10 -6.64
CA GLU A 160 -13.98 6.33 -5.89
C GLU A 160 -15.24 6.04 -6.73
N GLU A 161 -15.71 7.04 -7.49
CA GLU A 161 -16.85 6.85 -8.41
C GLU A 161 -16.53 5.76 -9.44
N ARG A 162 -15.31 5.78 -10.00
CA ARG A 162 -14.85 4.75 -10.94
C ARG A 162 -14.78 3.37 -10.28
N MET A 163 -14.26 3.28 -9.06
CA MET A 163 -14.19 2.05 -8.30
C MET A 163 -15.57 1.43 -8.05
N LEU A 164 -16.54 2.24 -7.66
CA LEU A 164 -17.92 1.78 -7.45
C LEU A 164 -18.55 1.29 -8.77
N GLU A 165 -18.33 2.00 -9.88
CA GLU A 165 -18.78 1.58 -11.20
C GLU A 165 -18.26 0.19 -11.57
N LEU A 166 -16.96 -0.07 -11.34
CA LEU A 166 -16.34 -1.36 -11.60
C LEU A 166 -16.89 -2.46 -10.70
N LEU A 167 -16.99 -2.23 -9.39
CA LEU A 167 -17.51 -3.22 -8.45
C LEU A 167 -18.95 -3.63 -8.78
N TYR A 168 -19.81 -2.67 -9.10
CA TYR A 168 -21.17 -2.98 -9.52
C TYR A 168 -21.22 -3.67 -10.88
N GLY A 169 -20.33 -3.29 -11.81
CA GLY A 169 -20.17 -3.94 -13.12
C GLY A 169 -19.82 -5.41 -12.97
N ILE A 170 -18.80 -5.73 -12.18
CA ILE A 170 -18.37 -7.11 -11.90
C ILE A 170 -19.56 -7.95 -11.38
N TRP A 171 -20.32 -7.44 -10.42
CA TRP A 171 -21.41 -8.20 -9.80
C TRP A 171 -22.68 -8.29 -10.65
N ARG A 172 -22.86 -7.50 -11.70
CA ARG A 172 -23.89 -7.72 -12.71
C ARG A 172 -23.70 -9.02 -13.48
N HIS A 173 -22.44 -9.48 -13.58
CA HIS A 173 -22.04 -10.71 -14.25
C HIS A 173 -21.77 -11.87 -13.29
N ALA A 174 -22.39 -11.85 -12.10
CA ALA A 174 -22.31 -12.95 -11.14
C ALA A 174 -23.22 -14.11 -11.59
N GLU A 175 -22.71 -14.95 -12.50
CA GLU A 175 -23.45 -16.06 -13.12
C GLU A 175 -23.01 -17.44 -12.63
N VAL A 176 -21.88 -17.54 -11.90
CA VAL A 176 -21.39 -18.82 -11.36
C VAL A 176 -22.22 -19.21 -10.15
N SER A 177 -23.01 -20.28 -10.28
CA SER A 177 -23.86 -20.78 -9.21
C SER A 177 -23.07 -21.44 -8.08
N THR A 178 -23.34 -21.04 -6.84
CA THR A 178 -22.76 -21.63 -5.62
C THR A 178 -23.86 -21.90 -4.57
N PRO A 179 -23.57 -22.71 -3.55
CA PRO A 179 -24.53 -22.91 -2.44
C PRO A 179 -24.89 -21.62 -1.70
N ALA A 180 -23.99 -20.64 -1.68
CA ALA A 180 -24.18 -19.33 -1.04
C ALA A 180 -24.85 -18.28 -1.94
N GLY A 181 -25.12 -18.63 -3.19
CA GLY A 181 -25.64 -17.74 -4.24
C GLY A 181 -24.63 -17.48 -5.35
N PRO A 182 -25.03 -16.76 -6.41
CA PRO A 182 -24.18 -16.56 -7.57
C PRO A 182 -22.98 -15.64 -7.26
N ILE A 183 -21.83 -15.95 -7.88
CA ILE A 183 -20.56 -15.20 -7.81
C ILE A 183 -20.03 -14.90 -9.22
N PRO A 184 -19.12 -13.91 -9.41
CA PRO A 184 -18.68 -13.52 -10.74
C PRO A 184 -17.83 -14.56 -11.48
N THR A 185 -16.97 -15.28 -10.79
CA THR A 185 -15.98 -16.21 -11.36
C THR A 185 -15.61 -17.28 -10.36
N ASN A 186 -14.86 -18.31 -10.78
CA ASN A 186 -14.20 -19.29 -9.89
C ASN A 186 -12.72 -18.96 -9.61
N ASN A 187 -12.22 -17.83 -10.09
CA ASN A 187 -10.82 -17.44 -9.87
C ASN A 187 -10.61 -16.99 -8.43
N ILE A 188 -9.77 -17.71 -7.69
CA ILE A 188 -9.46 -17.47 -6.28
C ILE A 188 -8.76 -16.11 -6.04
N GLU A 189 -7.94 -15.66 -6.99
CA GLU A 189 -7.23 -14.37 -6.92
C GLU A 189 -8.24 -13.23 -6.98
N VAL A 190 -9.17 -13.25 -7.95
CA VAL A 190 -10.31 -12.32 -8.03
C VAL A 190 -11.17 -12.33 -6.76
N HIS A 191 -11.36 -13.51 -6.15
CA HIS A 191 -12.10 -13.58 -4.87
C HIS A 191 -11.37 -12.84 -3.75
N GLY A 192 -10.05 -12.98 -3.66
CA GLY A 192 -9.22 -12.29 -2.67
C GLY A 192 -9.31 -10.76 -2.81
N GLU A 193 -9.15 -10.25 -4.03
CA GLU A 193 -9.27 -8.84 -4.37
C GLU A 193 -10.66 -8.26 -4.05
N LEU A 194 -11.71 -8.99 -4.45
CA LEU A 194 -13.10 -8.59 -4.20
C LEU A 194 -13.46 -8.62 -2.71
N LEU A 195 -13.02 -9.64 -1.95
CA LEU A 195 -13.25 -9.72 -0.51
C LEU A 195 -12.67 -8.49 0.22
N GLN A 196 -11.46 -8.08 -0.11
CA GLN A 196 -10.82 -6.90 0.47
C GLN A 196 -11.56 -5.61 0.07
N SER A 197 -11.73 -5.40 -1.23
CA SER A 197 -12.35 -4.19 -1.76
C SER A 197 -13.78 -3.98 -1.27
N MET A 198 -14.60 -5.03 -1.33
CA MET A 198 -16.00 -4.96 -0.90
C MET A 198 -16.14 -4.86 0.61
N SER A 199 -15.26 -5.48 1.39
CA SER A 199 -15.26 -5.33 2.85
C SER A 199 -15.04 -3.86 3.24
N ARG A 200 -14.05 -3.22 2.64
CA ARG A 200 -13.76 -1.79 2.88
C ARG A 200 -14.91 -0.90 2.39
N MET A 201 -15.47 -1.17 1.20
CA MET A 201 -16.59 -0.40 0.64
C MET A 201 -17.90 -0.58 1.40
N TYR A 202 -18.12 -1.74 2.04
CA TYR A 202 -19.24 -1.90 2.97
C TYR A 202 -19.18 -0.89 4.12
N TRP A 203 -18.05 -0.79 4.79
CA TRP A 203 -17.88 0.16 5.90
C TRP A 203 -18.00 1.61 5.41
N ARG A 204 -17.39 1.91 4.28
CA ARG A 204 -17.39 3.25 3.69
C ARG A 204 -18.77 3.74 3.32
N THR A 205 -19.53 2.93 2.59
CA THR A 205 -20.80 3.34 1.98
C THR A 205 -22.03 2.96 2.80
N GLY A 206 -21.96 1.91 3.62
CA GLY A 206 -23.08 1.29 4.28
C GLY A 206 -23.97 0.44 3.33
N ASP A 207 -23.56 0.25 2.07
CA ASP A 207 -24.30 -0.57 1.12
C ASP A 207 -24.21 -2.05 1.47
N THR A 208 -25.34 -2.60 1.91
CA THR A 208 -25.44 -4.00 2.37
C THR A 208 -25.20 -5.03 1.26
N ARG A 209 -25.23 -4.63 -0.02
CA ARG A 209 -24.86 -5.51 -1.14
C ARG A 209 -23.42 -5.97 -1.01
N PHE A 210 -22.50 -5.08 -0.68
CA PHE A 210 -21.09 -5.42 -0.49
C PHE A 210 -20.91 -6.48 0.62
N LYS A 211 -21.56 -6.32 1.77
CA LYS A 211 -21.56 -7.33 2.83
C LYS A 211 -22.10 -8.67 2.34
N THR A 212 -23.20 -8.66 1.62
CA THR A 212 -23.82 -9.89 1.08
C THR A 212 -22.86 -10.58 0.11
N TRP A 213 -22.19 -9.86 -0.75
CA TRP A 213 -21.23 -10.38 -1.71
C TRP A 213 -19.97 -10.94 -1.04
N CYS A 214 -19.42 -10.23 -0.05
CA CYS A 214 -18.35 -10.76 0.79
C CYS A 214 -18.74 -12.09 1.43
N TYR A 215 -19.94 -12.19 1.99
CA TYR A 215 -20.40 -13.43 2.61
C TYR A 215 -20.54 -14.58 1.61
N ARG A 216 -21.00 -14.32 0.38
CA ARG A 216 -21.08 -15.36 -0.65
C ARG A 216 -19.70 -15.93 -0.98
N LEU A 217 -18.69 -15.08 -1.13
CA LEU A 217 -17.33 -15.52 -1.40
C LEU A 217 -16.71 -16.21 -0.18
N ALA A 218 -16.86 -15.66 1.02
CA ALA A 218 -16.30 -16.26 2.23
C ALA A 218 -16.93 -17.63 2.57
N ASP A 219 -18.24 -17.79 2.35
CA ASP A 219 -18.95 -19.06 2.57
C ASP A 219 -18.35 -20.20 1.71
N GLN A 220 -17.81 -19.90 0.51
CA GLN A 220 -17.14 -20.91 -0.32
C GLN A 220 -15.97 -21.53 0.43
N TYR A 221 -15.12 -20.71 1.06
CA TYR A 221 -13.86 -21.15 1.68
C TYR A 221 -14.01 -21.59 3.13
N LEU A 222 -15.00 -21.07 3.83
CA LEU A 222 -15.18 -21.33 5.25
C LEU A 222 -16.29 -22.35 5.56
N LEU A 223 -17.30 -22.51 4.68
CA LEU A 223 -18.46 -23.36 4.97
C LEU A 223 -18.70 -24.48 3.95
N HIS A 224 -18.25 -24.34 2.70
CA HIS A 224 -18.61 -25.27 1.62
C HIS A 224 -17.42 -26.02 1.03
N HIS A 225 -16.39 -25.31 0.61
CA HIS A 225 -15.17 -25.85 -0.01
C HIS A 225 -13.96 -25.28 0.72
N HIS A 226 -13.59 -25.94 1.84
CA HIS A 226 -12.54 -25.39 2.70
C HIS A 226 -11.25 -25.13 1.94
N LEU A 227 -10.60 -24.00 2.23
CA LEU A 227 -9.35 -23.61 1.57
C LEU A 227 -8.27 -24.69 1.73
N LEU A 228 -8.23 -25.40 2.87
CA LEU A 228 -7.30 -26.50 3.13
C LEU A 228 -7.59 -27.78 2.32
N ASP A 229 -8.73 -27.89 1.64
CA ASP A 229 -9.03 -29.02 0.75
C ASP A 229 -8.43 -28.83 -0.65
N HIS A 230 -7.90 -27.63 -0.95
CA HIS A 230 -7.19 -27.37 -2.20
C HIS A 230 -5.85 -28.13 -2.25
N ALA A 231 -5.47 -28.58 -3.42
CA ALA A 231 -4.19 -29.28 -3.62
C ALA A 231 -2.98 -28.41 -3.27
N SER A 232 -3.11 -27.10 -3.48
CA SER A 232 -2.13 -26.09 -3.10
C SER A 232 -2.79 -24.74 -2.84
N ILE A 233 -2.22 -23.98 -1.92
CA ILE A 233 -2.57 -22.58 -1.62
C ILE A 233 -1.35 -21.73 -1.97
N ARG A 234 -1.52 -20.79 -2.90
CA ARG A 234 -0.48 -19.84 -3.24
C ARG A 234 -0.44 -18.76 -2.14
N LEU A 235 0.74 -18.57 -1.54
CA LEU A 235 0.97 -17.60 -0.45
C LEU A 235 1.82 -16.40 -0.91
N ARG A 236 1.92 -16.19 -2.20
CA ARG A 236 2.59 -15.05 -2.84
C ARG A 236 1.66 -14.39 -3.83
N ASP A 237 1.98 -13.12 -4.22
CA ASP A 237 1.28 -12.41 -5.26
C ASP A 237 -0.25 -12.44 -4.99
N HIS A 238 -1.12 -12.27 -5.95
CA HIS A 238 -2.58 -12.28 -5.74
C HIS A 238 -3.13 -13.55 -5.07
N GLY A 239 -2.40 -14.67 -5.13
CA GLY A 239 -2.84 -15.92 -4.50
C GLY A 239 -2.97 -15.87 -2.97
N CYS A 240 -2.22 -15.01 -2.29
CA CYS A 240 -2.30 -14.85 -0.83
C CYS A 240 -3.49 -13.98 -0.39
N GLU A 241 -4.08 -13.24 -1.28
CA GLU A 241 -5.09 -12.22 -0.99
C GLU A 241 -6.41 -12.77 -0.48
N VAL A 242 -6.75 -14.01 -0.83
CA VAL A 242 -7.94 -14.67 -0.29
C VAL A 242 -7.88 -14.76 1.24
N ILE A 243 -6.70 -14.99 1.83
CA ILE A 243 -6.53 -15.08 3.28
C ILE A 243 -6.74 -13.70 3.94
N SER A 244 -6.14 -12.66 3.36
CA SER A 244 -6.34 -11.28 3.81
C SER A 244 -7.80 -10.85 3.65
N GLY A 245 -8.41 -11.12 2.50
CA GLY A 245 -9.81 -10.80 2.23
C GLY A 245 -10.80 -11.52 3.16
N LEU A 246 -10.53 -12.78 3.50
CA LEU A 246 -11.31 -13.53 4.50
C LEU A 246 -11.21 -12.86 5.87
N SER A 247 -10.06 -12.34 6.28
CA SER A 247 -9.90 -11.64 7.57
C SER A 247 -10.70 -10.34 7.64
N GLU A 248 -10.77 -9.58 6.54
CA GLU A 248 -11.58 -8.36 6.44
C GLU A 248 -13.09 -8.68 6.49
N THR A 249 -13.51 -9.74 5.82
CA THR A 249 -14.91 -10.23 5.89
C THR A 249 -15.24 -10.80 7.27
N TYR A 250 -14.28 -11.46 7.92
CA TYR A 250 -14.42 -11.96 9.29
C TYR A 250 -14.63 -10.81 10.28
N LEU A 251 -13.96 -9.66 10.09
CA LEU A 251 -14.23 -8.46 10.86
C LEU A 251 -15.66 -7.96 10.66
N ILE A 252 -16.20 -7.98 9.43
CA ILE A 252 -17.61 -7.63 9.20
C ILE A 252 -18.52 -8.56 9.99
N ALA A 253 -18.30 -9.87 9.91
CA ALA A 253 -19.10 -10.85 10.63
C ALA A 253 -19.04 -10.61 12.15
N SER A 254 -17.86 -10.38 12.71
CA SER A 254 -17.67 -10.16 14.15
C SER A 254 -18.43 -8.93 14.69
N ARG A 255 -18.68 -7.93 13.85
CA ARG A 255 -19.33 -6.67 14.25
C ARG A 255 -20.82 -6.60 13.86
N GLN A 256 -21.24 -7.34 12.82
CA GLN A 256 -22.55 -7.17 12.20
C GLN A 256 -23.40 -8.44 12.17
N ASP A 257 -22.81 -9.63 12.41
CA ASP A 257 -23.49 -10.91 12.30
C ASP A 257 -22.84 -11.96 13.25
N PRO A 258 -23.15 -11.92 14.56
CA PRO A 258 -22.54 -12.81 15.55
C PRO A 258 -22.71 -14.30 15.24
N ASP A 259 -23.84 -14.71 14.65
CA ASP A 259 -24.09 -16.11 14.31
C ASP A 259 -23.16 -16.57 13.17
N ARG A 260 -22.95 -15.72 12.18
CA ARG A 260 -22.00 -15.98 11.09
C ARG A 260 -20.57 -15.97 11.59
N HIS A 261 -20.21 -15.04 12.45
CA HIS A 261 -18.90 -15.00 13.10
C HIS A 261 -18.61 -16.32 13.84
N ALA A 262 -19.57 -16.82 14.62
CA ALA A 262 -19.43 -18.08 15.32
C ALA A 262 -19.21 -19.27 14.36
N ARG A 263 -19.90 -19.28 13.20
CA ARG A 263 -19.73 -20.32 12.16
C ARG A 263 -18.40 -20.21 11.42
N TYR A 264 -17.88 -19.01 11.20
CA TYR A 264 -16.61 -18.77 10.51
C TYR A 264 -15.39 -19.04 11.40
N ARG A 265 -15.55 -18.90 12.72
CA ARG A 265 -14.43 -18.87 13.67
C ARG A 265 -13.57 -20.12 13.57
N GLU A 266 -14.14 -21.30 13.76
CA GLU A 266 -13.39 -22.55 13.73
C GLU A 266 -12.72 -22.80 12.37
N PRO A 267 -13.42 -22.75 11.22
CA PRO A 267 -12.78 -22.99 9.93
C PRO A 267 -11.69 -21.98 9.60
N PHE A 268 -11.86 -20.71 9.96
CA PHE A 268 -10.83 -19.70 9.66
C PHE A 268 -9.59 -19.85 10.56
N HIS A 269 -9.77 -20.07 11.87
CA HIS A 269 -8.66 -20.36 12.77
C HIS A 269 -7.91 -21.62 12.33
N ARG A 270 -8.61 -22.67 11.88
CA ARG A 270 -7.97 -23.88 11.36
C ARG A 270 -7.07 -23.58 10.15
N ILE A 271 -7.48 -22.69 9.23
CA ILE A 271 -6.63 -22.28 8.10
C ILE A 271 -5.36 -21.57 8.61
N LEU A 272 -5.52 -20.60 9.51
CA LEU A 272 -4.40 -19.83 10.05
C LEU A 272 -3.45 -20.71 10.87
N ASP A 273 -3.99 -21.56 11.72
CA ASP A 273 -3.18 -22.48 12.54
C ASP A 273 -2.44 -23.52 11.69
N ASP A 274 -3.10 -24.09 10.67
CA ASP A 274 -2.47 -25.08 9.79
C ASP A 274 -1.29 -24.48 9.00
N ILE A 275 -1.40 -23.23 8.56
CA ILE A 275 -0.31 -22.51 7.90
C ILE A 275 0.85 -22.27 8.90
N LEU A 276 0.58 -21.79 10.11
CA LEU A 276 1.61 -21.57 11.12
C LEU A 276 2.31 -22.88 11.55
N ASP A 277 1.55 -23.95 11.68
CA ASP A 277 2.09 -25.23 12.17
C ASP A 277 2.88 -25.98 11.11
N HIS A 278 2.61 -25.74 9.82
CA HIS A 278 3.10 -26.62 8.75
C HIS A 278 3.72 -25.92 7.54
N ALA A 279 3.53 -24.60 7.36
CA ALA A 279 4.02 -23.90 6.18
C ALA A 279 5.22 -23.00 6.48
N VAL A 280 5.23 -22.30 7.61
CA VAL A 280 6.31 -21.34 7.91
C VAL A 280 7.63 -22.04 8.26
N ASN A 281 8.74 -21.40 7.88
CA ASN A 281 10.05 -21.86 8.27
C ASN A 281 10.38 -21.50 9.75
N PRO A 282 11.50 -21.95 10.32
CA PRO A 282 11.87 -21.66 11.72
C PRO A 282 11.99 -20.17 12.05
N ASP A 283 12.21 -19.31 11.07
CA ASP A 283 12.28 -17.86 11.24
C ASP A 283 10.91 -17.17 11.06
N GLY A 284 9.85 -17.93 10.81
CA GLY A 284 8.51 -17.42 10.61
C GLY A 284 8.20 -16.98 9.19
N MET A 285 9.07 -17.23 8.19
CA MET A 285 8.84 -16.79 6.82
C MET A 285 7.93 -17.75 6.06
N MET A 286 6.98 -17.18 5.29
CA MET A 286 6.02 -17.92 4.49
C MET A 286 6.66 -18.48 3.22
N PRO A 287 6.31 -19.70 2.75
CA PRO A 287 6.71 -20.18 1.43
C PRO A 287 5.85 -19.55 0.33
N ASN A 288 6.31 -19.64 -0.93
CA ASN A 288 5.51 -19.21 -2.08
C ASN A 288 4.20 -19.99 -2.23
N THR A 289 4.20 -21.25 -1.83
CA THR A 289 3.04 -22.15 -1.96
C THR A 289 3.00 -23.07 -0.76
N TYR A 290 1.80 -23.32 -0.25
CA TYR A 290 1.52 -24.31 0.78
C TYR A 290 0.70 -25.47 0.19
N GLN A 291 1.07 -26.70 0.49
CA GLN A 291 0.33 -27.93 0.12
C GLN A 291 -0.20 -28.63 1.37
N PRO A 292 -1.47 -28.42 1.74
CA PRO A 292 -2.00 -28.94 3.01
C PRO A 292 -1.89 -30.45 3.18
N SER A 293 -1.95 -31.21 2.07
CA SER A 293 -1.78 -32.66 2.07
C SER A 293 -0.33 -33.15 2.27
N LYS A 294 0.66 -32.25 2.11
CA LYS A 294 2.09 -32.55 2.20
C LYS A 294 2.76 -31.71 3.31
N LYS A 295 2.22 -31.78 4.50
CA LYS A 295 2.68 -31.02 5.67
C LYS A 295 4.19 -31.12 5.86
N GLY A 296 4.89 -29.97 5.96
CA GLY A 296 6.31 -29.90 6.27
C GLY A 296 7.27 -30.01 5.06
N ASP A 297 6.79 -30.05 3.82
CA ASP A 297 7.66 -29.91 2.64
C ASP A 297 7.96 -28.43 2.36
N MET A 298 9.07 -27.94 2.94
CA MET A 298 9.47 -26.53 2.99
C MET A 298 10.30 -26.07 1.77
N ASN A 299 10.42 -26.87 0.72
CA ASN A 299 11.34 -26.59 -0.41
C ASN A 299 10.71 -25.72 -1.52
N LEU A 300 9.79 -24.79 -1.16
CA LEU A 300 8.95 -24.04 -2.10
C LEU A 300 9.33 -22.54 -2.22
N GLY A 301 10.55 -22.16 -1.78
CA GLY A 301 11.01 -20.77 -1.78
C GLY A 301 10.35 -19.94 -0.67
N ILE A 302 10.74 -18.67 -0.57
CA ILE A 302 10.19 -17.72 0.40
C ILE A 302 9.33 -16.71 -0.36
N SER A 303 8.13 -16.44 0.17
CA SER A 303 7.20 -15.48 -0.42
C SER A 303 7.62 -14.04 -0.15
N ASP A 304 7.62 -13.21 -1.16
CA ASP A 304 7.66 -11.75 -1.09
C ASP A 304 6.40 -11.18 -0.40
N GLY A 305 5.24 -11.80 -0.64
CA GLY A 305 3.96 -11.49 0.01
C GLY A 305 3.82 -12.03 1.44
N TRP A 306 4.91 -12.40 2.13
CA TRP A 306 4.86 -12.92 3.51
C TRP A 306 4.10 -12.01 4.47
N GLY A 307 4.29 -10.69 4.35
CA GLY A 307 3.61 -9.69 5.15
C GLY A 307 2.12 -9.61 4.87
N TYR A 308 1.71 -9.83 3.65
CA TYR A 308 0.29 -9.82 3.25
C TYR A 308 -0.50 -10.94 3.94
N VAL A 309 0.09 -12.13 4.05
CA VAL A 309 -0.53 -13.23 4.80
C VAL A 309 -0.61 -12.87 6.29
N TYR A 310 0.46 -12.30 6.86
CA TYR A 310 0.48 -11.91 8.27
C TYR A 310 -0.48 -10.77 8.63
N ASN A 311 -0.94 -9.97 7.66
CA ASN A 311 -2.02 -9.00 7.88
C ASN A 311 -3.28 -9.68 8.43
N ALA A 312 -3.64 -10.87 7.92
CA ALA A 312 -4.79 -11.62 8.42
C ALA A 312 -4.62 -12.06 9.87
N TYR A 313 -3.40 -12.47 10.25
CA TYR A 313 -3.12 -12.89 11.64
C TYR A 313 -3.28 -11.74 12.63
N LEU A 314 -2.76 -10.54 12.31
CA LEU A 314 -2.95 -9.36 13.16
C LEU A 314 -4.42 -8.97 13.26
N THR A 315 -5.13 -9.01 12.14
CA THR A 315 -6.56 -8.69 12.10
C THR A 315 -7.37 -9.64 12.99
N VAL A 316 -7.15 -10.96 12.89
CA VAL A 316 -7.85 -11.96 13.70
C VAL A 316 -7.40 -11.93 15.15
N ALA A 317 -6.11 -11.65 15.42
CA ALA A 317 -5.63 -11.45 16.78
C ALA A 317 -6.36 -10.31 17.50
N ASP A 318 -6.64 -9.23 16.80
CA ASP A 318 -7.36 -8.06 17.36
C ASP A 318 -8.87 -8.32 17.51
N ILE A 319 -9.46 -9.18 16.68
CA ILE A 319 -10.88 -9.55 16.77
C ILE A 319 -11.14 -10.52 17.92
N ASP A 320 -10.35 -11.59 18.00
CA ASP A 320 -10.61 -12.74 18.88
C ASP A 320 -9.67 -12.83 20.09
N GLY A 321 -8.69 -11.90 20.19
CA GLY A 321 -7.75 -11.87 21.31
C GLY A 321 -6.79 -13.05 21.34
N VAL A 322 -6.26 -13.49 20.19
CA VAL A 322 -5.35 -14.66 20.07
C VAL A 322 -3.89 -14.22 20.12
N PRO A 323 -3.18 -14.36 21.27
CA PRO A 323 -1.78 -13.90 21.41
C PRO A 323 -0.83 -14.59 20.43
N ARG A 324 -1.02 -15.89 20.18
CA ARG A 324 -0.19 -16.70 19.28
C ARG A 324 0.00 -16.05 17.91
N TYR A 325 -1.05 -15.44 17.34
CA TYR A 325 -0.98 -14.83 16.02
C TYR A 325 -0.11 -13.57 16.03
N ARG A 326 -0.25 -12.74 17.06
CA ARG A 326 0.58 -11.55 17.24
C ARG A 326 2.05 -11.92 17.51
N GLU A 327 2.29 -12.99 18.27
CA GLU A 327 3.62 -13.54 18.53
C GLU A 327 4.27 -14.08 17.26
N ALA A 328 3.52 -14.78 16.40
CA ALA A 328 4.03 -15.27 15.11
C ALA A 328 4.48 -14.12 14.19
N VAL A 329 3.71 -13.04 14.12
CA VAL A 329 4.10 -11.86 13.36
C VAL A 329 5.35 -11.20 13.93
N ARG A 330 5.42 -11.05 15.25
CA ARG A 330 6.61 -10.52 15.93
C ARG A 330 7.84 -11.37 15.64
N HIS A 331 7.70 -12.68 15.71
CA HIS A 331 8.79 -13.63 15.43
C HIS A 331 9.32 -13.47 14.00
N ALA A 332 8.44 -13.34 13.01
CA ALA A 332 8.85 -13.08 11.62
C ALA A 332 9.60 -11.74 11.49
N LEU A 333 9.09 -10.66 12.10
CA LEU A 333 9.75 -9.35 12.10
C LEU A 333 11.12 -9.38 12.79
N GLU A 334 11.28 -10.08 13.91
CA GLU A 334 12.55 -10.21 14.62
C GLU A 334 13.61 -10.94 13.78
N ASN A 335 13.19 -11.80 12.86
CA ASN A 335 14.07 -12.62 12.03
C ASN A 335 14.27 -12.12 10.61
N ILE A 336 13.47 -11.16 10.12
CA ILE A 336 13.54 -10.69 8.73
C ILE A 336 14.92 -10.15 8.32
N HIS A 337 15.69 -9.63 9.27
CA HIS A 337 17.06 -9.16 9.03
C HIS A 337 17.98 -10.22 8.43
N LYS A 338 17.71 -11.51 8.65
CA LYS A 338 18.45 -12.65 8.07
C LYS A 338 18.23 -12.78 6.57
N TYR A 339 17.20 -12.12 6.03
CA TYR A 339 16.75 -12.19 4.65
C TYR A 339 17.09 -10.94 3.84
N LEU A 340 18.07 -10.16 4.28
CA LEU A 340 18.51 -8.97 3.55
C LEU A 340 18.97 -9.30 2.12
N ASP A 341 19.64 -10.44 1.96
CA ASP A 341 20.14 -10.90 0.66
C ASP A 341 19.20 -11.92 -0.01
N ALA A 342 17.94 -12.00 0.45
CA ALA A 342 16.96 -12.85 -0.20
C ALA A 342 16.67 -12.34 -1.63
N ASP A 343 16.56 -13.30 -2.54
CA ASP A 343 16.26 -13.05 -3.96
C ASP A 343 14.72 -12.98 -4.13
N TRP A 344 14.12 -11.90 -3.57
CA TRP A 344 12.68 -11.69 -3.66
C TRP A 344 12.27 -11.66 -5.12
N GLU A 345 11.34 -12.55 -5.50
CA GLU A 345 10.83 -12.67 -6.84
C GLU A 345 11.93 -12.66 -7.94
N ARG A 346 13.00 -13.46 -7.75
CA ARG A 346 14.16 -13.52 -8.66
C ARG A 346 14.88 -12.18 -8.82
N GLY A 347 14.91 -11.38 -7.76
CA GLY A 347 15.56 -10.08 -7.74
C GLY A 347 14.78 -8.96 -8.43
N GLY A 348 13.49 -9.16 -8.73
CA GLY A 348 12.61 -8.14 -9.27
C GLY A 348 12.41 -6.96 -8.30
N ALA A 349 12.18 -5.76 -8.82
CA ALA A 349 11.87 -4.60 -7.98
C ALA A 349 10.54 -4.78 -7.25
N ASP A 350 9.59 -5.44 -7.87
CA ASP A 350 8.28 -5.77 -7.35
C ASP A 350 8.35 -6.63 -6.09
N GLY A 351 9.09 -7.75 -6.13
CA GLY A 351 9.22 -8.61 -4.96
C GLY A 351 9.87 -7.92 -3.75
N TYR A 352 10.85 -7.02 -3.97
CA TYR A 352 11.36 -6.17 -2.89
C TYR A 352 10.31 -5.18 -2.39
N ALA A 353 9.52 -4.60 -3.29
CA ALA A 353 8.48 -3.62 -2.94
C ALA A 353 7.39 -4.24 -2.06
N ASP A 354 6.89 -5.40 -2.42
CA ASP A 354 5.86 -6.13 -1.67
C ASP A 354 6.35 -6.57 -0.29
N SER A 355 7.59 -7.07 -0.23
CA SER A 355 8.19 -7.49 1.04
C SER A 355 8.37 -6.31 2.01
N VAL A 356 8.85 -5.15 1.52
CA VAL A 356 9.02 -3.94 2.34
C VAL A 356 7.67 -3.32 2.72
N GLU A 357 6.69 -3.29 1.82
CA GLU A 357 5.35 -2.82 2.13
C GLU A 357 4.73 -3.63 3.27
N GLY A 358 4.72 -4.96 3.13
CA GLY A 358 4.20 -5.85 4.16
C GLY A 358 4.87 -5.62 5.51
N ALA A 359 6.20 -5.44 5.53
CA ALA A 359 6.93 -5.10 6.75
C ALA A 359 6.48 -3.76 7.34
N LEU A 360 6.38 -2.68 6.56
CA LEU A 360 5.97 -1.35 7.04
C LEU A 360 4.56 -1.35 7.63
N ASN A 361 3.63 -2.09 7.02
CA ASN A 361 2.27 -2.25 7.54
C ASN A 361 2.24 -2.93 8.91
N MET A 362 3.08 -3.94 9.11
CA MET A 362 3.20 -4.63 10.41
C MET A 362 3.98 -3.79 11.43
N LEU A 363 5.08 -3.15 11.04
CA LEU A 363 5.94 -2.33 11.91
C LEU A 363 5.21 -1.10 12.48
N ASN A 364 4.25 -0.56 11.75
CA ASN A 364 3.37 0.50 12.24
C ASN A 364 2.55 0.06 13.48
N ARG A 365 2.31 -1.26 13.66
CA ARG A 365 1.51 -1.86 14.74
C ARG A 365 2.32 -2.66 15.75
N LEU A 366 3.45 -3.20 15.31
CA LEU A 366 4.39 -4.00 16.10
C LEU A 366 5.83 -3.52 15.81
N PRO A 367 6.29 -2.43 16.44
CA PRO A 367 7.64 -1.93 16.23
C PRO A 367 8.70 -2.97 16.59
N VAL A 368 9.65 -3.23 15.69
CA VAL A 368 10.81 -4.10 15.86
C VAL A 368 12.02 -3.45 15.21
N ASP A 369 13.01 -3.05 15.98
CA ASP A 369 14.15 -2.24 15.52
C ASP A 369 14.92 -2.89 14.37
N THR A 370 15.23 -4.18 14.47
CA THR A 370 15.95 -4.92 13.41
C THR A 370 15.19 -5.00 12.09
N ALA A 371 13.86 -4.98 12.13
CA ALA A 371 13.03 -4.98 10.93
C ALA A 371 12.94 -3.58 10.31
N PHE A 372 12.99 -2.51 11.10
CA PHE A 372 13.15 -1.15 10.57
C PHE A 372 14.49 -0.98 9.85
N GLU A 373 15.59 -1.48 10.44
CA GLU A 373 16.91 -1.47 9.81
C GLU A 373 16.93 -2.29 8.50
N TRP A 374 16.25 -3.44 8.48
CA TRP A 374 16.10 -4.25 7.28
C TRP A 374 15.30 -3.50 6.19
N ALA A 375 14.21 -2.82 6.54
CA ALA A 375 13.43 -2.03 5.60
C ALA A 375 14.24 -0.87 5.00
N ASP A 376 15.07 -0.17 5.81
CA ASP A 376 15.99 0.88 5.36
C ASP A 376 17.04 0.36 4.35
N GLN A 377 17.49 -0.87 4.49
CA GLN A 377 18.44 -1.47 3.56
C GLN A 377 17.75 -2.00 2.30
N SER A 378 16.59 -2.63 2.47
CA SER A 378 15.84 -3.25 1.36
C SER A 378 15.27 -2.23 0.39
N ILE A 379 14.79 -1.07 0.86
CA ILE A 379 14.28 -0.01 -0.01
C ILE A 379 15.37 0.53 -0.97
N ARG A 380 16.62 0.56 -0.55
CA ARG A 380 17.76 0.99 -1.37
C ARG A 380 18.00 0.06 -2.55
N LYS A 381 17.78 -1.26 -2.36
CA LYS A 381 17.86 -2.24 -3.45
C LYS A 381 16.81 -1.97 -4.54
N ILE A 382 15.65 -1.44 -4.18
CA ILE A 382 14.65 -0.97 -5.16
C ILE A 382 15.17 0.25 -5.93
N TRP A 383 15.70 1.24 -5.22
CA TRP A 383 16.16 2.50 -5.83
C TRP A 383 17.34 2.31 -6.78
N GLU A 384 18.23 1.35 -6.50
CA GLU A 384 19.37 1.00 -7.36
C GLU A 384 18.94 0.44 -8.73
N LYS A 385 17.71 -0.09 -8.84
CA LYS A 385 17.16 -0.61 -10.09
C LYS A 385 16.59 0.47 -11.00
N GLN A 386 16.39 1.70 -10.50
CA GLN A 386 15.84 2.77 -11.30
C GLN A 386 16.86 3.27 -12.33
N ARG A 387 16.46 3.25 -13.60
CA ARG A 387 17.24 3.77 -14.72
C ARG A 387 17.30 5.31 -14.68
N PRO A 388 18.26 5.92 -15.41
CA PRO A 388 18.36 7.40 -15.51
C PRO A 388 17.11 8.08 -16.08
N ASP A 389 16.32 7.37 -16.92
CA ASP A 389 15.04 7.84 -17.46
C ASP A 389 13.85 7.68 -16.48
N GLY A 390 14.10 7.20 -15.27
CA GLY A 390 13.08 7.00 -14.24
C GLY A 390 12.37 5.65 -14.28
N ILE A 391 12.55 4.88 -15.36
CA ILE A 391 11.92 3.57 -15.53
C ILE A 391 12.62 2.53 -14.65
N ILE A 392 11.84 1.60 -14.14
CA ILE A 392 12.34 0.40 -13.47
C ILE A 392 12.03 -0.79 -14.37
N GLU A 393 13.08 -1.60 -14.66
CA GLU A 393 13.03 -2.81 -15.48
C GLU A 393 12.46 -2.63 -16.89
N GLY A 394 11.29 -1.99 -17.05
CA GLY A 394 10.76 -1.49 -18.33
C GLY A 394 10.10 -2.54 -19.24
N TRP A 395 9.92 -3.78 -18.76
CA TRP A 395 9.24 -4.81 -19.52
C TRP A 395 7.70 -4.75 -19.34
N TYR A 396 7.23 -4.20 -18.23
CA TYR A 396 5.85 -3.74 -18.02
C TYR A 396 5.81 -2.62 -16.97
N GLY A 397 4.70 -1.91 -16.92
CA GLY A 397 4.51 -0.81 -15.98
C GLY A 397 4.09 -1.32 -14.62
N ASP A 398 5.07 -1.58 -13.76
CA ASP A 398 4.85 -1.93 -12.38
C ASP A 398 5.28 -0.78 -11.48
N GLY A 399 4.31 -0.21 -10.77
CA GLY A 399 4.49 0.92 -9.88
C GLY A 399 4.60 0.57 -8.41
N ASN A 400 4.62 -0.72 -8.06
CA ASN A 400 4.75 -1.16 -6.67
C ASN A 400 6.00 -0.60 -6.00
N SER A 401 7.09 -0.46 -6.76
CA SER A 401 8.31 0.22 -6.31
C SER A 401 8.08 1.69 -5.91
N ALA A 402 7.26 2.43 -6.66
CA ALA A 402 6.90 3.82 -6.34
C ALA A 402 5.92 3.90 -5.16
N ARG A 403 4.92 3.01 -5.10
CA ARG A 403 4.03 2.85 -3.95
C ARG A 403 4.82 2.68 -2.66
N THR A 404 5.69 1.69 -2.62
CA THR A 404 6.47 1.35 -1.42
C THR A 404 7.46 2.45 -1.06
N SER A 405 8.05 3.15 -2.05
CA SER A 405 8.89 4.33 -1.79
C SER A 405 8.11 5.50 -1.20
N LEU A 406 6.86 5.74 -1.63
CA LEU A 406 5.98 6.73 -0.99
C LEU A 406 5.63 6.35 0.45
N MET A 407 5.29 5.08 0.71
CA MET A 407 5.04 4.59 2.07
C MET A 407 6.25 4.78 2.96
N TYR A 408 7.44 4.48 2.44
CA TYR A 408 8.70 4.69 3.13
C TYR A 408 8.95 6.18 3.44
N ALA A 409 8.75 7.07 2.47
CA ALA A 409 8.88 8.52 2.69
C ALA A 409 7.98 9.00 3.83
N LEU A 410 6.75 8.51 3.87
CA LEU A 410 5.78 8.88 4.90
C LEU A 410 6.10 8.26 6.27
N TRP A 411 6.69 7.07 6.32
CA TRP A 411 7.27 6.58 7.56
C TRP A 411 8.36 7.53 8.06
N LYS A 412 9.31 7.92 7.19
CA LYS A 412 10.42 8.83 7.54
C LYS A 412 9.98 10.25 7.93
N THR A 413 8.79 10.66 7.50
CA THR A 413 8.19 11.95 7.90
C THR A 413 7.07 11.79 8.94
N GLN A 414 6.82 10.60 9.43
CA GLN A 414 5.72 10.29 10.34
C GLN A 414 4.36 10.79 9.81
N GLY A 415 4.11 10.61 8.50
CA GLY A 415 2.87 11.01 7.85
C GLY A 415 2.75 12.51 7.54
N VAL A 416 3.77 13.31 7.80
CA VAL A 416 3.75 14.74 7.49
C VAL A 416 4.29 14.98 6.07
N ALA A 417 3.48 15.61 5.22
CA ALA A 417 3.86 15.99 3.86
C ALA A 417 3.82 17.52 3.68
N PRO A 418 4.90 18.13 3.20
CA PRO A 418 4.88 19.55 2.85
C PRO A 418 4.06 19.78 1.58
N ASN A 419 3.33 20.87 1.52
CA ASN A 419 2.49 21.22 0.38
C ASN A 419 2.85 22.63 -0.14
N PRO A 420 3.50 22.74 -1.30
CA PRO A 420 3.98 21.68 -2.19
C PRO A 420 5.31 21.05 -1.72
N TRP A 421 5.56 19.77 -2.06
CA TRP A 421 6.85 19.13 -1.84
C TRP A 421 7.78 19.38 -3.02
N ARG A 422 8.69 20.34 -2.86
CA ARG A 422 9.60 20.78 -3.93
C ARG A 422 10.95 20.07 -3.84
N ASP A 423 11.68 20.03 -4.96
CA ASP A 423 13.09 19.65 -4.96
C ASP A 423 13.88 20.58 -4.05
N GLY A 424 14.87 20.03 -3.35
CA GLY A 424 15.66 20.81 -2.39
C GLY A 424 15.01 21.05 -1.04
N LEU A 425 13.74 20.66 -0.83
CA LEU A 425 13.08 20.65 0.47
C LEU A 425 13.28 19.29 1.13
N GLN A 426 13.92 19.28 2.28
CA GLN A 426 14.15 18.12 3.14
C GLN A 426 13.22 18.19 4.35
N ILE A 427 12.50 17.13 4.63
CA ILE A 427 11.62 16.99 5.78
C ILE A 427 11.73 15.58 6.33
N GLY A 428 11.94 15.48 7.64
CA GLY A 428 11.97 14.20 8.34
C GLY A 428 11.45 14.35 9.76
N ALA A 429 10.95 13.26 10.29
CA ALA A 429 10.37 13.25 11.63
C ALA A 429 10.65 11.93 12.35
N VAL A 430 10.54 11.99 13.67
CA VAL A 430 10.47 10.81 14.54
C VAL A 430 9.53 11.11 15.70
N GLU A 431 8.68 10.16 16.04
CA GLU A 431 7.90 10.21 17.27
C GLU A 431 8.69 9.52 18.38
N ARG A 432 8.98 10.25 19.46
CA ARG A 432 9.69 9.74 20.65
C ARG A 432 9.09 10.34 21.91
N GLU A 433 8.81 9.49 22.90
CA GLU A 433 8.24 9.90 24.19
C GLU A 433 6.93 10.71 24.05
N GLY A 434 6.08 10.31 23.08
CA GLY A 434 4.80 10.97 22.81
C GLY A 434 4.92 12.36 22.19
N ALA A 435 6.09 12.71 21.65
CA ALA A 435 6.35 13.95 20.95
C ALA A 435 6.85 13.68 19.52
N LEU A 436 6.27 14.37 18.55
CA LEU A 436 6.78 14.42 17.19
C LEU A 436 7.89 15.46 17.10
N HIS A 437 9.10 15.01 16.72
CA HIS A 437 10.23 15.84 16.41
C HIS A 437 10.30 15.97 14.89
N LEU A 438 9.99 17.12 14.34
CA LEU A 438 9.96 17.40 12.92
C LEU A 438 11.06 18.36 12.54
N TRP A 439 11.96 17.95 11.65
CA TRP A 439 13.07 18.73 11.11
C TRP A 439 12.83 19.04 9.64
N ILE A 440 13.02 20.31 9.24
CA ILE A 440 12.79 20.78 7.89
C ILE A 440 13.89 21.74 7.48
N GLN A 441 14.43 21.56 6.26
CA GLN A 441 15.38 22.49 5.63
C GLN A 441 15.05 22.67 4.15
N SER A 442 15.32 23.84 3.61
CA SER A 442 15.18 24.09 2.17
C SER A 442 16.45 24.73 1.60
N GLN A 443 16.88 24.28 0.41
CA GLN A 443 17.98 24.90 -0.34
C GLN A 443 17.58 26.28 -0.89
N ASP A 444 16.32 26.41 -1.30
CA ASP A 444 15.74 27.64 -1.83
C ASP A 444 14.68 28.21 -0.87
N PHE A 445 14.17 29.41 -1.17
CA PHE A 445 13.02 29.94 -0.44
C PHE A 445 11.81 29.04 -0.68
N TRP A 446 11.25 28.54 0.41
CA TRP A 446 10.03 27.75 0.38
C TRP A 446 8.92 28.41 1.21
N SER A 447 7.70 28.41 0.69
CA SER A 447 6.50 28.84 1.38
C SER A 447 5.38 27.87 1.06
N GLY A 448 4.72 27.37 2.10
CA GLY A 448 3.67 26.37 1.95
C GLY A 448 3.04 26.00 3.28
N THR A 449 2.35 24.87 3.29
CA THR A 449 1.72 24.29 4.48
C THR A 449 2.28 22.89 4.76
N LEU A 450 2.21 22.48 6.02
CA LEU A 450 2.47 21.10 6.42
C LEU A 450 1.12 20.37 6.51
N ARG A 451 0.96 19.33 5.71
CA ARG A 451 -0.21 18.43 5.79
C ARG A 451 0.11 17.30 6.75
N PHE A 452 -0.60 17.25 7.85
CA PHE A 452 -0.56 16.14 8.79
C PHE A 452 -1.61 15.11 8.40
N ASP A 453 -1.27 13.82 8.58
CA ASP A 453 -2.21 12.73 8.31
C ASP A 453 -3.40 12.75 9.29
N ARG A 454 -4.45 12.06 8.92
CA ARG A 454 -5.68 11.90 9.70
C ARG A 454 -5.96 10.44 9.99
N LEU A 455 -6.92 10.16 10.84
CA LEU A 455 -7.43 8.80 11.07
C LEU A 455 -8.22 8.33 9.82
N ARG A 456 -7.52 8.10 8.70
CA ARG A 456 -8.15 7.79 7.40
C ARG A 456 -9.03 6.55 7.46
N HIS A 457 -8.64 5.51 8.20
CA HIS A 457 -9.44 4.31 8.39
C HIS A 457 -10.82 4.66 8.99
N LYS A 458 -10.89 5.61 9.91
CA LYS A 458 -12.12 6.07 10.56
C LYS A 458 -12.83 7.14 9.73
N ASP A 459 -12.10 8.18 9.32
CA ASP A 459 -12.67 9.38 8.68
C ASP A 459 -13.20 9.07 7.27
N TRP A 460 -12.46 8.28 6.50
CA TRP A 460 -12.82 7.94 5.14
C TRP A 460 -13.59 6.62 5.03
N PHE A 461 -13.08 5.56 5.64
CA PHE A 461 -13.66 4.22 5.47
C PHE A 461 -14.61 3.80 6.60
N ARG A 462 -14.68 4.54 7.70
CA ARG A 462 -15.52 4.19 8.87
C ARG A 462 -15.23 2.77 9.40
N LEU A 463 -14.00 2.31 9.24
CA LEU A 463 -13.58 1.02 9.75
C LEU A 463 -13.64 1.02 11.28
N PRO A 464 -14.14 -0.06 11.90
CA PRO A 464 -14.24 -0.14 13.36
C PRO A 464 -12.89 -0.29 14.06
N VAL A 465 -11.85 -0.74 13.32
CA VAL A 465 -10.49 -0.97 13.79
C VAL A 465 -9.53 -0.65 12.64
N ASP A 466 -8.36 -0.10 12.95
CA ASP A 466 -7.28 0.05 11.96
C ASP A 466 -6.46 -1.24 11.89
N TYR A 467 -6.92 -2.20 11.11
CA TYR A 467 -6.19 -3.43 10.81
C TYR A 467 -5.23 -3.24 9.63
N PRO A 468 -4.15 -4.03 9.50
CA PRO A 468 -3.25 -3.96 8.35
C PRO A 468 -3.95 -4.47 7.08
N ARG A 469 -3.73 -3.77 5.97
CA ARG A 469 -4.37 -4.03 4.68
C ARG A 469 -3.32 -3.98 3.57
N ILE A 470 -3.45 -4.83 2.57
CA ILE A 470 -2.59 -4.78 1.39
C ILE A 470 -2.81 -3.44 0.68
N ASN A 471 -1.74 -2.82 0.20
CA ASN A 471 -1.68 -1.50 -0.43
C ASN A 471 -2.13 -0.33 0.47
N GLN A 472 -2.28 -0.57 1.77
CA GLN A 472 -2.53 0.50 2.74
C GLN A 472 -1.27 1.32 2.98
N PHE A 473 -1.42 2.64 2.92
CA PHE A 473 -0.42 3.56 3.47
C PHE A 473 -0.59 3.65 4.99
N PRO A 474 0.36 3.18 5.80
CA PRO A 474 0.23 3.20 7.25
C PRO A 474 0.00 4.61 7.80
N GLN A 475 -0.81 4.71 8.85
CA GLN A 475 -1.09 5.96 9.55
C GLN A 475 -0.07 6.11 10.69
N TRP A 476 0.83 7.08 10.58
CA TRP A 476 1.87 7.32 11.59
C TRP A 476 1.38 8.33 12.63
N PHE A 477 1.82 9.58 12.57
CA PHE A 477 1.32 10.62 13.45
C PHE A 477 0.06 11.25 12.86
N THR A 478 -1.10 10.98 13.48
CA THR A 478 -2.41 11.45 12.99
C THR A 478 -2.94 12.62 13.81
N VAL A 479 -3.64 13.52 13.15
CA VAL A 479 -4.21 14.74 13.73
C VAL A 479 -5.71 14.79 13.46
N SER A 480 -6.53 14.72 14.53
CA SER A 480 -7.99 14.92 14.48
C SER A 480 -8.34 16.39 14.70
N ASP A 481 -9.41 16.87 14.08
CA ASP A 481 -9.81 18.30 14.16
C ASP A 481 -10.03 18.78 15.59
N ASP A 482 -10.62 17.93 16.44
CA ASP A 482 -10.98 18.25 17.82
C ASP A 482 -9.80 18.15 18.81
N ASP A 483 -8.68 17.56 18.40
CA ASP A 483 -7.50 17.46 19.24
C ASP A 483 -6.82 18.82 19.41
N LYS A 484 -6.07 18.98 20.50
CA LYS A 484 -5.19 20.11 20.72
C LYS A 484 -3.75 19.65 20.81
N PHE A 485 -2.84 20.51 20.37
CA PHE A 485 -1.42 20.23 20.31
C PHE A 485 -0.60 21.39 20.85
N ASP A 486 0.37 21.09 21.69
CA ASP A 486 1.44 21.99 22.09
C ASP A 486 2.50 21.99 20.99
N VAL A 487 2.69 23.12 20.34
CA VAL A 487 3.64 23.27 19.22
C VAL A 487 4.73 24.25 19.60
N GLN A 488 5.97 23.80 19.59
CA GLN A 488 7.16 24.64 19.79
C GLN A 488 7.96 24.70 18.49
N LYS A 489 8.19 25.91 17.99
CA LYS A 489 9.04 26.16 16.82
C LYS A 489 10.40 26.66 17.26
N ASP A 490 11.46 25.92 16.96
CA ASP A 490 12.82 26.20 17.40
C ASP A 490 12.86 26.43 18.94
N ASP A 491 13.56 27.41 19.43
CA ASP A 491 13.61 27.76 20.86
C ASP A 491 12.51 28.76 21.29
N ARG A 492 11.43 28.93 20.51
CA ARG A 492 10.34 29.85 20.82
C ARG A 492 9.40 29.30 21.89
N SER A 493 8.51 30.17 22.39
CA SER A 493 7.45 29.76 23.31
C SER A 493 6.49 28.78 22.66
N VAL A 494 5.97 27.85 23.45
CA VAL A 494 4.94 26.91 23.05
C VAL A 494 3.65 27.64 22.70
N VAL A 495 3.00 27.22 21.62
CA VAL A 495 1.68 27.69 21.19
C VAL A 495 0.73 26.50 21.16
N ILE A 496 -0.48 26.65 21.68
CA ILE A 496 -1.51 25.63 21.59
C ILE A 496 -2.29 25.83 20.29
N LEU A 497 -2.33 24.78 19.45
CA LEU A 497 -3.09 24.76 18.19
C LEU A 497 -4.18 23.69 18.26
N THR A 498 -5.31 23.94 17.60
CA THR A 498 -6.29 22.88 17.30
C THR A 498 -5.75 21.98 16.20
N GLY A 499 -6.28 20.76 16.08
CA GLY A 499 -5.89 19.86 14.99
C GLY A 499 -6.17 20.45 13.61
N GLU A 500 -7.28 21.18 13.44
CA GLU A 500 -7.57 21.92 12.20
C GLU A 500 -6.47 22.94 11.87
N GLN A 501 -6.04 23.73 12.86
CA GLN A 501 -4.96 24.71 12.69
C GLN A 501 -3.62 24.02 12.40
N LEU A 502 -3.34 22.89 13.06
CA LEU A 502 -2.11 22.14 12.84
C LEU A 502 -2.07 21.54 11.44
N ARG A 503 -3.17 20.97 10.92
CA ARG A 503 -3.22 20.44 9.55
C ARG A 503 -3.10 21.49 8.45
N ALA A 504 -3.29 22.74 8.77
CA ALA A 504 -3.11 23.89 7.89
C ALA A 504 -1.88 24.73 8.29
N TYR A 505 -0.90 24.13 8.99
CA TYR A 505 0.24 24.86 9.55
C TYR A 505 1.09 25.48 8.43
N ALA A 506 0.99 26.80 8.30
CA ALA A 506 1.75 27.56 7.30
C ALA A 506 3.18 27.81 7.78
N LEU A 507 4.13 27.64 6.87
CA LEU A 507 5.54 27.82 7.15
C LEU A 507 6.26 28.48 5.98
N GLN A 508 7.23 29.35 6.31
CA GLN A 508 8.18 29.92 5.36
C GLN A 508 9.59 29.58 5.83
N ILE A 509 10.43 29.16 4.89
CA ILE A 509 11.83 28.74 5.12
C ILE A 509 12.71 29.52 4.17
N LYS A 510 13.73 30.19 4.71
CA LYS A 510 14.74 30.89 3.91
C LYS A 510 15.78 29.89 3.37
N PRO A 511 16.49 30.21 2.27
CA PRO A 511 17.56 29.36 1.77
C PRO A 511 18.57 28.98 2.86
N GLY A 512 18.82 27.66 3.00
CA GLY A 512 19.75 27.11 4.00
C GLY A 512 19.26 27.15 5.45
N GLN A 513 18.07 27.71 5.73
CA GLN A 513 17.49 27.70 7.07
C GLN A 513 16.94 26.32 7.39
N ASN A 514 17.28 25.79 8.56
CA ASN A 514 16.55 24.69 9.18
C ASN A 514 15.50 25.20 10.16
N VAL A 515 14.44 24.44 10.33
CA VAL A 515 13.34 24.68 11.27
C VAL A 515 13.06 23.39 12.02
N ARG A 516 12.90 23.48 13.32
CA ARG A 516 12.52 22.37 14.21
C ARG A 516 11.15 22.64 14.80
N LEU A 517 10.25 21.67 14.66
CA LEU A 517 8.93 21.71 15.32
C LEU A 517 8.83 20.52 16.29
N LEU A 518 8.62 20.83 17.56
CA LEU A 518 8.27 19.85 18.58
C LEU A 518 6.76 19.92 18.80
N ILE A 519 6.08 18.80 18.56
CA ILE A 519 4.62 18.74 18.60
C ILE A 519 4.20 17.64 19.58
N LYS A 520 3.40 17.98 20.57
CA LYS A 520 2.85 17.05 21.56
C LYS A 520 1.34 17.16 21.62
N ARG A 521 0.63 16.06 21.85
CA ARG A 521 -0.79 16.14 22.17
C ARG A 521 -0.95 16.88 23.49
N HIS A 522 -1.83 17.91 23.49
CA HIS A 522 -2.10 18.70 24.66
C HIS A 522 -2.92 17.87 25.67
N THR A 523 -2.32 17.55 26.80
CA THR A 523 -3.02 16.91 27.92
C THR A 523 -3.67 18.00 28.76
N ARG A 524 -4.96 17.87 29.00
CA ARG A 524 -5.61 18.73 30.04
C ARG A 524 -5.08 18.29 31.39
N ASP A 525 -4.45 19.21 32.12
CA ASP A 525 -4.18 19.04 33.55
C ASP A 525 -5.48 18.90 34.37
#